data_a779b74378130eac9c3b2989dcb8056f
#
_entry.id   a779b74378130eac9c3b2989dcb8056f
#
_cell.length_a   1.000
_cell.length_b   1.000
_cell.length_c   1.000
_cell.angle_alpha   90.00
_cell.angle_beta   90.00
_cell.angle_gamma   90.00
#
_symmetry.space_group_name_H-M   'P 1'
#
loop_
_entity.id
_entity.type
_entity.pdbx_description
1 polymer ?
#
loop_
_entity_poly.entity_id
_entity_poly.type
_entity_poly.pdbx_seq_one_letter_code
_entity_poly.pdbx_strand_id
1 'polypeptide(L)'
;MHALAVLPANYQDRDVAPILLKTATARMPTLQRAVADGGYQGKATADAVEAEAGIPLEIVKRSDTAKGFYVLPKRWIVERTFGWLGRCRRLAKDFENLTRAHAAFVILAMIRIMLRRLVRT
;
A
#
# COMPACT_ATOMS: atom_id res chain seq x y z
N MET A 1 -0.51 -8.28 -5.58
CA MET A 1 0.46 -7.16 -5.29
C MET A 1 1.15 -6.78 -6.57
N HIS A 2 1.07 -5.51 -6.95
CA HIS A 2 1.61 -5.01 -8.22
C HIS A 2 2.91 -4.22 -8.05
N ALA A 3 3.11 -3.65 -6.89
CA ALA A 3 4.33 -2.95 -6.53
C ALA A 3 4.56 -2.97 -5.03
N LEU A 4 5.81 -2.91 -4.62
CA LEU A 4 6.21 -2.90 -3.23
C LEU A 4 7.46 -2.02 -3.09
N ALA A 5 7.48 -1.19 -2.04
CA ALA A 5 8.68 -0.50 -1.58
C ALA A 5 8.80 -0.64 -0.07
N VAL A 6 10.00 -0.87 0.40
CA VAL A 6 10.35 -0.87 1.83
C VAL A 6 11.42 0.18 2.03
N LEU A 7 11.16 1.14 2.90
CA LEU A 7 12.00 2.31 3.11
C LEU A 7 12.39 2.45 4.57
N PRO A 8 13.54 3.09 4.86
CA PRO A 8 13.85 3.54 6.20
C PRO A 8 12.77 4.48 6.75
N ALA A 9 12.58 4.47 8.07
CA ALA A 9 11.51 5.23 8.73
C ALA A 9 11.64 6.76 8.60
N ASN A 10 12.77 7.28 8.15
CA ASN A 10 12.97 8.71 7.90
C ASN A 10 12.34 9.22 6.59
N TYR A 11 11.87 8.31 5.73
CA TYR A 11 11.11 8.68 4.53
C TYR A 11 9.61 8.67 4.83
N GLN A 12 8.88 9.61 4.21
CA GLN A 12 7.43 9.62 4.29
C GLN A 12 6.84 8.82 3.12
N ASP A 13 5.79 8.05 3.39
CA ASP A 13 5.15 7.21 2.38
C ASP A 13 4.63 8.02 1.19
N ARG A 14 4.11 9.23 1.44
CA ARG A 14 3.58 10.11 0.39
C ARG A 14 4.63 10.55 -0.62
N ASP A 15 5.90 10.63 -0.22
CA ASP A 15 6.99 11.06 -1.11
C ASP A 15 7.33 9.99 -2.15
N VAL A 16 7.03 8.73 -1.85
CA VAL A 16 7.31 7.57 -2.70
C VAL A 16 6.09 7.15 -3.53
N ALA A 17 4.89 7.57 -3.15
CA ALA A 17 3.66 7.18 -3.81
C ALA A 17 3.66 7.40 -5.34
N PRO A 18 4.14 8.55 -5.89
CA PRO A 18 4.16 8.74 -7.34
C PRO A 18 5.00 7.70 -8.07
N ILE A 19 6.18 7.38 -7.57
CA ILE A 19 7.11 6.41 -8.19
C ILE A 19 6.54 5.00 -8.07
N LEU A 20 6.03 4.64 -6.90
CA LEU A 20 5.44 3.34 -6.64
C LEU A 20 4.23 3.09 -7.56
N LEU A 21 3.35 4.06 -7.71
CA LEU A 21 2.18 3.97 -8.57
C LEU A 21 2.54 3.95 -10.06
N LYS A 22 3.59 4.67 -10.46
CA LYS A 22 4.14 4.56 -11.82
C LYS A 22 4.59 3.13 -12.12
N THR A 23 5.29 2.50 -11.19
CA THR A 23 5.71 1.09 -11.33
C THR A 23 4.49 0.16 -11.39
N ALA A 24 3.48 0.38 -10.56
CA ALA A 24 2.27 -0.42 -10.54
C ALA A 24 1.48 -0.29 -11.85
N THR A 25 1.34 0.91 -12.41
CA THR A 25 0.63 1.14 -13.68
C THR A 25 1.39 0.55 -14.88
N ALA A 26 2.73 0.52 -14.84
CA ALA A 26 3.53 -0.13 -15.88
C ALA A 26 3.28 -1.65 -15.91
N ARG A 27 3.10 -2.27 -14.72
CA ARG A 27 2.81 -3.71 -14.61
C ARG A 27 1.35 -4.05 -14.84
N MET A 28 0.45 -3.12 -14.57
CA MET A 28 -0.99 -3.30 -14.69
C MET A 28 -1.64 -2.10 -15.39
N PRO A 29 -1.66 -2.10 -16.73
CA PRO A 29 -2.21 -0.96 -17.50
C PRO A 29 -3.70 -0.70 -17.27
N THR A 30 -4.42 -1.65 -16.67
CA THR A 30 -5.86 -1.53 -16.37
C THR A 30 -6.15 -0.75 -15.10
N LEU A 31 -5.13 -0.33 -14.33
CA LEU A 31 -5.33 0.54 -13.18
C LEU A 31 -5.92 1.88 -13.60
N GLN A 32 -7.05 2.27 -12.99
CA GLN A 32 -7.78 3.48 -13.33
C GLN A 32 -7.67 4.56 -12.26
N ARG A 33 -7.48 4.17 -11.01
CA ARG A 33 -7.34 5.10 -9.88
C ARG A 33 -6.62 4.47 -8.71
N ALA A 34 -6.08 5.30 -7.83
CA ALA A 34 -5.54 4.88 -6.55
C ALA A 34 -6.36 5.49 -5.41
N VAL A 35 -6.50 4.75 -4.33
CA VAL A 35 -7.21 5.20 -3.13
C VAL A 35 -6.23 5.19 -1.96
N ALA A 36 -6.16 6.28 -1.23
CA ALA A 36 -5.27 6.43 -0.09
C ALA A 36 -5.98 7.11 1.08
N ASP A 37 -5.40 7.00 2.26
CA ASP A 37 -5.92 7.66 3.46
C ASP A 37 -5.49 9.13 3.54
N GLY A 38 -5.90 9.81 4.63
CA GLY A 38 -5.60 11.24 4.83
C GLY A 38 -4.12 11.60 4.94
N GLY A 39 -3.24 10.62 5.20
CA GLY A 39 -1.78 10.84 5.22
C GLY A 39 -1.19 11.22 3.87
N TYR A 40 -1.89 10.88 2.79
CA TYR A 40 -1.50 11.20 1.42
C TYR A 40 -2.21 12.43 0.85
N GLN A 41 -2.95 13.15 1.68
CA GLN A 41 -3.68 14.33 1.22
C GLN A 41 -2.73 15.46 0.82
N GLY A 42 -3.21 16.31 -0.05
CA GLY A 42 -2.50 17.49 -0.53
C GLY A 42 -2.41 17.52 -2.04
N LYS A 43 -2.54 18.73 -2.59
CA LYS A 43 -2.51 18.93 -4.03
C LYS A 43 -1.19 18.49 -4.65
N ALA A 44 -0.07 18.75 -3.97
CA ALA A 44 1.25 18.38 -4.46
C ALA A 44 1.39 16.86 -4.66
N THR A 45 0.91 16.05 -3.72
CA THR A 45 0.94 14.59 -3.82
C THR A 45 0.03 14.10 -4.95
N ALA A 46 -1.20 14.61 -5.04
CA ALA A 46 -2.14 14.25 -6.09
C ALA A 46 -1.63 14.61 -7.48
N ASP A 47 -1.08 15.82 -7.64
CA ASP A 47 -0.50 16.28 -8.90
C ASP A 47 0.72 15.45 -9.32
N ALA A 48 1.58 15.08 -8.37
CA ALA A 48 2.74 14.24 -8.62
C ALA A 48 2.34 12.83 -9.04
N VAL A 49 1.35 12.23 -8.41
CA VAL A 49 0.81 10.92 -8.78
C VAL A 49 0.20 10.95 -10.18
N GLU A 50 -0.57 11.96 -10.50
CA GLU A 50 -1.16 12.11 -11.83
C GLU A 50 -0.11 12.31 -12.92
N ALA A 51 0.93 13.14 -12.63
CA ALA A 51 2.03 13.38 -13.56
C ALA A 51 2.88 12.14 -13.82
N GLU A 52 3.20 11.36 -12.77
CA GLU A 52 4.07 10.19 -12.87
C GLU A 52 3.34 8.91 -13.28
N ALA A 53 2.17 8.66 -12.71
CA ALA A 53 1.43 7.43 -12.92
C ALA A 53 0.28 7.56 -13.92
N GLY A 54 -0.17 8.77 -14.20
CA GLY A 54 -1.28 9.04 -15.12
C GLY A 54 -2.66 8.64 -14.60
N ILE A 55 -2.80 8.41 -13.30
CA ILE A 55 -4.06 8.04 -12.66
C ILE A 55 -4.41 9.02 -11.52
N PRO A 56 -5.71 9.25 -11.25
CA PRO A 56 -6.12 10.09 -10.13
C PRO A 56 -5.87 9.39 -8.79
N LEU A 57 -5.47 10.17 -7.80
CA LEU A 57 -5.36 9.74 -6.41
C LEU A 57 -6.59 10.23 -5.64
N GLU A 58 -7.40 9.28 -5.16
CA GLU A 58 -8.58 9.56 -4.34
C GLU A 58 -8.22 9.45 -2.86
N ILE A 59 -8.48 10.50 -2.10
CA ILE A 59 -8.24 10.50 -0.65
C ILE A 59 -9.55 10.21 0.07
N VAL A 60 -9.52 9.19 0.93
CA VAL A 60 -10.64 8.83 1.81
C VAL A 60 -10.37 9.42 3.19
N LYS A 61 -11.19 10.39 3.58
CA LYS A 61 -11.07 11.09 4.86
C LYS A 61 -12.24 10.77 5.77
N ARG A 62 -11.95 10.78 7.08
CA ARG A 62 -13.00 10.84 8.06
C ARG A 62 -13.69 12.22 7.99
N SER A 63 -15.02 12.23 8.00
CA SER A 63 -15.78 13.48 8.07
C SER A 63 -15.47 14.23 9.37
N ASP A 64 -15.22 15.54 9.29
CA ASP A 64 -14.99 16.38 10.47
C ASP A 64 -16.21 16.45 11.40
N THR A 65 -17.39 16.14 10.86
CA THR A 65 -18.65 16.09 11.63
C THR A 65 -18.89 14.72 12.27
N ALA A 66 -18.11 13.70 11.92
CA ALA A 66 -18.27 12.36 12.48
C ALA A 66 -17.81 12.31 13.94
N LYS A 67 -18.69 11.84 14.81
CA LYS A 67 -18.39 11.59 16.24
C LYS A 67 -18.19 10.10 16.47
N GLY A 68 -17.20 9.75 17.31
CA GLY A 68 -16.92 8.35 17.65
C GLY A 68 -16.21 7.58 16.53
N PHE A 69 -16.41 6.26 16.50
CA PHE A 69 -15.80 5.39 15.51
C PHE A 69 -16.51 5.50 14.16
N TYR A 70 -15.74 5.74 13.11
CA TYR A 70 -16.23 5.81 11.74
C TYR A 70 -15.39 4.90 10.83
N VAL A 71 -16.05 3.98 10.14
CA VAL A 71 -15.41 3.06 9.21
C VAL A 71 -15.26 3.73 7.85
N LEU A 72 -14.02 3.99 7.44
CA LEU A 72 -13.71 4.54 6.12
C LEU A 72 -13.88 3.47 5.03
N PRO A 73 -14.50 3.82 3.88
CA PRO A 73 -14.63 2.87 2.79
C PRO A 73 -13.27 2.32 2.34
N LYS A 74 -13.22 1.02 2.07
CA LYS A 74 -12.04 0.30 1.53
C LYS A 74 -10.81 0.25 2.44
N ARG A 75 -10.80 0.90 3.59
CA ARG A 75 -9.68 0.85 4.53
C ARG A 75 -9.41 -0.57 5.03
N TRP A 76 -10.47 -1.36 5.21
CA TRP A 76 -10.36 -2.75 5.65
C TRP A 76 -9.49 -3.62 4.75
N ILE A 77 -9.37 -3.28 3.46
CA ILE A 77 -8.53 -4.03 2.50
C ILE A 77 -7.06 -3.92 2.89
N VAL A 78 -6.61 -2.72 3.23
CA VAL A 78 -5.23 -2.47 3.67
C VAL A 78 -4.96 -3.17 5.00
N GLU A 79 -5.85 -3.00 5.97
CA GLU A 79 -5.74 -3.62 7.30
C GLU A 79 -5.71 -5.14 7.21
N ARG A 80 -6.53 -5.72 6.35
CA ARG A 80 -6.55 -7.17 6.10
C ARG A 80 -5.21 -7.65 5.54
N THR A 81 -4.64 -6.94 4.59
CA THR A 81 -3.36 -7.30 3.96
C THR A 81 -2.24 -7.27 4.99
N PHE A 82 -2.14 -6.22 5.79
CA PHE A 82 -1.14 -6.15 6.87
C PHE A 82 -1.39 -7.21 7.95
N GLY A 83 -2.64 -7.52 8.26
CA GLY A 83 -2.99 -8.61 9.17
C GLY A 83 -2.50 -9.97 8.66
N TRP A 84 -2.62 -10.24 7.37
CA TRP A 84 -2.09 -11.47 6.77
C TRP A 84 -0.57 -11.53 6.80
N LEU A 85 0.10 -10.43 6.48
CA LEU A 85 1.56 -10.34 6.53
C LEU A 85 2.09 -10.49 7.96
N GLY A 86 1.40 -9.94 8.95
CA GLY A 86 1.76 -10.05 10.35
C GLY A 86 1.70 -11.46 10.91
N ARG A 87 0.96 -12.38 10.27
CA ARG A 87 0.96 -13.80 10.61
C ARG A 87 2.24 -14.52 10.18
N CYS A 88 3.00 -13.93 9.29
CA CYS A 88 4.31 -14.47 8.93
C CYS A 88 5.31 -14.06 10.02
N ARG A 89 5.89 -15.05 10.68
CA ARG A 89 6.75 -14.85 11.86
C ARG A 89 7.87 -13.84 11.60
N ARG A 90 8.47 -13.87 10.41
CA ARG A 90 9.56 -12.99 10.03
C ARG A 90 9.12 -11.53 9.83
N LEU A 91 7.84 -11.29 9.58
CA LEU A 91 7.26 -9.96 9.35
C LEU A 91 6.49 -9.42 10.55
N ALA A 92 6.36 -10.17 11.64
CA ALA A 92 5.68 -9.72 12.86
C ALA A 92 6.39 -8.54 13.52
N LYS A 93 7.71 -8.45 13.34
CA LYS A 93 8.56 -7.33 13.77
C LYS A 93 9.59 -7.04 12.68
N ASP A 94 10.20 -5.87 12.74
CA ASP A 94 11.30 -5.52 11.84
C ASP A 94 12.60 -6.17 12.31
N PHE A 95 12.89 -7.37 11.81
CA PHE A 95 14.11 -8.12 12.11
C PHE A 95 15.23 -7.84 11.10
N GLU A 96 14.94 -7.16 9.99
CA GLU A 96 15.88 -7.03 8.88
C GLU A 96 16.61 -5.69 8.93
N ASN A 97 17.92 -5.72 8.77
CA ASN A 97 18.75 -4.52 8.69
C ASN A 97 18.73 -3.88 7.31
N LEU A 98 18.45 -4.68 6.27
CA LEU A 98 18.42 -4.21 4.88
C LEU A 98 16.99 -4.15 4.37
N THR A 99 16.60 -3.02 3.79
CA THR A 99 15.26 -2.83 3.23
C THR A 99 14.94 -3.82 2.11
N ARG A 100 15.93 -4.17 1.27
CA ARG A 100 15.73 -5.17 0.22
C ARG A 100 15.46 -6.57 0.76
N ALA A 101 16.08 -6.94 1.88
CA ALA A 101 15.81 -8.23 2.54
C ALA A 101 14.40 -8.26 3.10
N HIS A 102 13.97 -7.19 3.75
CA HIS A 102 12.59 -7.05 4.22
C HIS A 102 11.60 -7.14 3.06
N ALA A 103 11.85 -6.43 1.97
CA ALA A 103 11.01 -6.50 0.76
C ALA A 103 10.93 -7.92 0.19
N ALA A 104 12.04 -8.66 0.16
CA ALA A 104 12.06 -10.04 -0.29
C ALA A 104 11.18 -10.94 0.59
N PHE A 105 11.20 -10.79 1.91
CA PHE A 105 10.34 -11.54 2.82
C PHE A 105 8.86 -11.18 2.64
N VAL A 106 8.53 -9.92 2.39
CA VAL A 106 7.15 -9.51 2.07
C VAL A 106 6.66 -10.18 0.80
N ILE A 107 7.48 -10.21 -0.24
CA ILE A 107 7.15 -10.90 -1.51
C ILE A 107 6.93 -12.39 -1.28
N LEU A 108 7.80 -13.06 -0.53
CA LEU A 108 7.64 -14.48 -0.20
C LEU A 108 6.36 -14.75 0.59
N ALA A 109 6.02 -13.89 1.54
CA ALA A 109 4.77 -14.00 2.30
C ALA A 109 3.55 -13.84 1.41
N MET A 110 3.55 -12.90 0.47
CA MET A 110 2.47 -12.70 -0.49
C MET A 110 2.33 -13.90 -1.44
N ILE A 111 3.42 -14.46 -1.92
CA ILE A 111 3.40 -15.69 -2.73
C ILE A 111 2.74 -16.83 -1.95
N ARG A 112 3.11 -17.02 -0.69
CA ARG A 112 2.50 -18.04 0.16
C ARG A 112 1.00 -17.84 0.33
N ILE A 113 0.56 -16.61 0.56
CA ILE A 113 -0.87 -16.27 0.68
C ILE A 113 -1.62 -16.60 -0.61
N MET A 114 -1.07 -16.20 -1.75
CA MET A 114 -1.67 -16.46 -3.06
C MET A 114 -1.77 -17.96 -3.37
N LEU A 115 -0.70 -18.72 -3.12
CA LEU A 115 -0.69 -20.17 -3.31
C LEU A 115 -1.76 -20.87 -2.44
N ARG A 116 -1.88 -20.48 -1.18
CA ARG A 116 -2.93 -21.01 -0.30
C ARG A 116 -4.33 -20.74 -0.82
N ARG A 117 -4.56 -19.59 -1.41
CA ARG A 117 -5.86 -19.25 -2.02
C ARG A 117 -6.16 -20.12 -3.22
N LEU A 118 -5.19 -20.39 -4.07
CA LEU A 118 -5.34 -21.26 -5.23
C LEU A 118 -5.66 -22.70 -4.83
N VAL A 119 -5.00 -23.22 -3.80
CA VAL A 119 -5.24 -24.59 -3.32
C VAL A 119 -6.62 -24.76 -2.68
N ARG A 120 -7.14 -23.69 -2.06
CA ARG A 120 -8.47 -23.75 -1.39
C ARG A 120 -9.66 -23.58 -2.35
N THR A 121 -9.39 -23.13 -3.52
CA THR A 121 -10.41 -23.02 -4.56
C THR A 121 -10.48 -24.29 -5.39
#